data_9655425a507c5a1bcc47b60a7b09b14c
#
_entry.id   9655425a507c5a1bcc47b60a7b09b14c
#
_cell.length_a   1.000
_cell.length_b   1.000
_cell.length_c   1.000
_cell.angle_alpha   90.00
_cell.angle_beta   90.00
_cell.angle_gamma   90.00
#
_symmetry.space_group_name_H-M   'P 1'
#
loop_
_entity.id
_entity.type
_entity.pdbx_description
1 polymer ?
#
loop_
_entity_poly.entity_id
_entity_poly.type
_entity_poly.pdbx_seq_one_letter_code
_entity_poly.pdbx_strand_id
1 'polypeptide(L)'
;MSSKRLLIAATALSLTVSQAMAAGEQLQLTQSAEQLKTALAGESVVLTPQIVSLIITSSSDKMFPSGDWQLPTSAPLLDKMMPTLSKFHTTKIVVRGYTDNVPIGQPLQGAGVTDNLDLSARRAMSVVRYLVAHGVDANVLSAQAFGAMNPVAPNDSPDGQAKNRRVEIMLIGDGS
;
A
#
# COMPACT_ATOMS: atom_id res chain seq x y z
N MET A 1 -1.91 4.85 -52.65
CA MET A 1 -0.90 4.15 -51.79
C MET A 1 -0.53 4.91 -50.51
N SER A 2 -1.23 5.97 -50.13
CA SER A 2 -0.84 6.87 -49.02
C SER A 2 -1.48 6.51 -47.63
N SER A 3 -2.71 5.98 -47.61
CA SER A 3 -3.45 5.78 -46.32
C SER A 3 -2.92 4.64 -45.44
N LYS A 4 -2.37 3.57 -46.02
CA LYS A 4 -1.82 2.43 -45.27
C LYS A 4 -0.51 2.76 -44.55
N ARG A 5 0.32 3.66 -45.09
CA ARG A 5 1.58 4.10 -44.46
C ARG A 5 1.33 5.04 -43.26
N LEU A 6 0.25 5.83 -43.30
CA LEU A 6 -0.09 6.73 -42.22
C LEU A 6 -0.63 5.97 -40.97
N LEU A 7 -1.40 4.88 -41.20
CA LEU A 7 -1.94 4.06 -40.11
C LEU A 7 -0.86 3.28 -39.36
N ILE A 8 0.16 2.76 -40.09
CA ILE A 8 1.28 2.02 -39.50
C ILE A 8 2.17 2.96 -38.65
N ALA A 9 2.38 4.18 -39.14
CA ALA A 9 3.17 5.18 -38.38
C ALA A 9 2.48 5.65 -37.13
N ALA A 10 1.15 5.82 -37.12
CA ALA A 10 0.39 6.20 -35.97
C ALA A 10 0.35 5.11 -34.88
N THR A 11 0.19 3.84 -35.28
CA THR A 11 0.23 2.71 -34.36
C THR A 11 1.62 2.46 -33.77
N ALA A 12 2.68 2.61 -34.57
CA ALA A 12 4.05 2.49 -34.08
C ALA A 12 4.41 3.63 -33.08
N LEU A 13 3.94 4.86 -33.34
CA LEU A 13 4.18 6.00 -32.47
C LEU A 13 3.43 5.87 -31.15
N SER A 14 2.20 5.40 -31.17
CA SER A 14 1.42 5.17 -29.95
C SER A 14 2.03 4.05 -29.08
N LEU A 15 2.55 2.99 -29.69
CA LEU A 15 3.22 1.91 -28.96
C LEU A 15 4.53 2.38 -28.29
N THR A 16 5.31 3.20 -28.99
CA THR A 16 6.57 3.76 -28.44
C THR A 16 6.34 4.76 -27.33
N VAL A 17 5.28 5.58 -27.39
CA VAL A 17 4.91 6.51 -26.32
C VAL A 17 4.44 5.76 -25.10
N SER A 18 3.58 4.75 -25.24
CA SER A 18 3.12 3.91 -24.14
C SER A 18 4.29 3.17 -23.46
N GLN A 19 5.23 2.62 -24.23
CA GLN A 19 6.42 1.97 -23.66
C GLN A 19 7.34 2.96 -22.93
N ALA A 20 7.48 4.18 -23.43
CA ALA A 20 8.28 5.22 -22.78
C ALA A 20 7.62 5.71 -21.48
N MET A 21 6.29 5.82 -21.44
CA MET A 21 5.54 6.17 -20.22
C MET A 21 5.66 5.06 -19.17
N ALA A 22 5.47 3.80 -19.56
CA ALA A 22 5.66 2.65 -18.66
C ALA A 22 7.10 2.55 -18.12
N ALA A 23 8.11 2.84 -18.94
CA ALA A 23 9.50 2.89 -18.52
C ALA A 23 9.77 4.05 -17.54
N GLY A 24 9.15 5.21 -17.76
CA GLY A 24 9.24 6.37 -16.86
C GLY A 24 8.62 6.07 -15.50
N GLU A 25 7.46 5.44 -15.46
CA GLU A 25 6.78 5.03 -14.25
C GLU A 25 7.57 3.95 -13.49
N GLN A 26 8.10 2.96 -14.20
CA GLN A 26 8.98 1.94 -13.64
C GLN A 26 10.22 2.58 -12.99
N LEU A 27 10.82 3.56 -13.63
CA LEU A 27 11.96 4.28 -13.09
C LEU A 27 11.57 5.05 -11.82
N GLN A 28 10.43 5.73 -11.81
CA GLN A 28 9.92 6.47 -10.65
C GLN A 28 9.66 5.53 -9.47
N LEU A 29 9.02 4.39 -9.68
CA LEU A 29 8.79 3.38 -8.64
C LEU A 29 10.09 2.79 -8.12
N THR A 30 11.06 2.54 -8.99
CA THR A 30 12.39 2.04 -8.57
C THR A 30 13.12 3.06 -7.71
N GLN A 31 13.14 4.33 -8.09
CA GLN A 31 13.75 5.40 -7.30
C GLN A 31 13.04 5.59 -5.96
N SER A 32 11.71 5.52 -5.97
CA SER A 32 10.88 5.59 -4.76
C SER A 32 11.14 4.41 -3.82
N ALA A 33 11.34 3.20 -4.34
CA ALA A 33 11.69 2.03 -3.54
C ALA A 33 13.01 2.21 -2.80
N GLU A 34 14.04 2.74 -3.46
CA GLU A 34 15.34 2.99 -2.82
C GLU A 34 15.27 4.11 -1.76
N GLN A 35 14.51 5.17 -2.04
CA GLN A 35 14.26 6.23 -1.06
C GLN A 35 13.52 5.69 0.18
N LEU A 36 12.48 4.89 -0.03
CA LEU A 36 11.68 4.29 1.04
C LEU A 36 12.47 3.24 1.83
N LYS A 37 13.28 2.40 1.19
CA LYS A 37 14.17 1.47 1.89
C LYS A 37 15.10 2.20 2.85
N THR A 38 15.65 3.33 2.43
CA THR A 38 16.53 4.14 3.27
C THR A 38 15.76 4.80 4.42
N ALA A 39 14.58 5.36 4.15
CA ALA A 39 13.77 6.07 5.14
C ALA A 39 13.12 5.13 6.17
N LEU A 40 12.79 3.91 5.76
CA LEU A 40 12.04 2.91 6.52
C LEU A 40 12.94 1.74 6.97
N ALA A 41 14.12 2.03 7.47
CA ALA A 41 15.03 1.00 7.94
C ALA A 41 14.32 0.07 8.97
N GLY A 42 14.29 -1.23 8.67
CA GLY A 42 13.62 -2.25 9.48
C GLY A 42 12.19 -2.61 9.06
N GLU A 43 11.64 -1.97 8.02
CA GLU A 43 10.41 -2.39 7.35
C GLU A 43 10.72 -3.13 6.05
N SER A 44 9.77 -3.97 5.60
CA SER A 44 9.90 -4.67 4.32
C SER A 44 9.44 -3.75 3.18
N VAL A 45 10.36 -3.46 2.25
CA VAL A 45 10.07 -2.71 1.02
C VAL A 45 10.44 -3.58 -0.17
N VAL A 46 9.45 -4.06 -0.92
CA VAL A 46 9.63 -4.99 -2.04
C VAL A 46 9.10 -4.37 -3.32
N LEU A 47 9.96 -4.28 -4.33
CA LEU A 47 9.58 -3.91 -5.70
C LEU A 47 9.35 -5.18 -6.52
N THR A 48 8.20 -5.25 -7.18
CA THR A 48 7.84 -6.34 -8.09
C THR A 48 7.87 -5.82 -9.54
N PRO A 49 8.95 -6.05 -10.29
CA PRO A 49 9.13 -5.43 -11.62
C PRO A 49 8.08 -5.87 -12.66
N GLN A 50 7.59 -7.11 -12.56
CA GLN A 50 6.65 -7.69 -13.54
C GLN A 50 5.25 -7.06 -13.46
N ILE A 51 4.88 -6.47 -12.33
CA ILE A 51 3.54 -5.90 -12.09
C ILE A 51 3.64 -4.37 -11.88
N VAL A 52 4.83 -3.79 -12.03
CA VAL A 52 5.06 -2.37 -11.73
C VAL A 52 4.46 -1.99 -10.37
N SER A 53 4.82 -2.72 -9.34
CA SER A 53 4.29 -2.48 -7.98
C SER A 53 5.38 -2.45 -6.93
N LEU A 54 5.19 -1.59 -5.93
CA LEU A 54 6.03 -1.45 -4.75
C LEU A 54 5.18 -1.75 -3.51
N ILE A 55 5.59 -2.72 -2.72
CA ILE A 55 4.89 -3.10 -1.49
C ILE A 55 5.75 -2.74 -0.29
N ILE A 56 5.17 -1.99 0.64
CA ILE A 56 5.76 -1.64 1.92
C ILE A 56 4.95 -2.34 2.99
N THR A 57 5.59 -3.21 3.77
CA THR A 57 4.94 -3.97 4.84
C THR A 57 5.43 -3.50 6.19
N SER A 58 4.51 -3.13 7.05
CA SER A 58 4.76 -2.77 8.44
C SER A 58 3.89 -3.55 9.41
N SER A 59 4.43 -3.87 10.60
CA SER A 59 3.63 -4.43 11.68
C SER A 59 2.55 -3.46 12.14
N SER A 60 1.31 -3.94 12.29
CA SER A 60 0.22 -3.16 12.87
C SER A 60 0.55 -2.69 14.29
N ASP A 61 1.29 -3.50 15.05
CA ASP A 61 1.64 -3.21 16.44
C ASP A 61 2.58 -2.00 16.58
N LYS A 62 3.30 -1.63 15.50
CA LYS A 62 4.11 -0.40 15.43
C LYS A 62 3.30 0.85 15.09
N MET A 63 2.15 0.66 14.45
CA MET A 63 1.33 1.77 13.93
C MET A 63 0.17 2.10 14.85
N PHE A 64 -0.42 1.10 15.49
CA PHE A 64 -1.63 1.25 16.30
C PHE A 64 -1.37 0.89 17.76
N PRO A 65 -1.95 1.64 18.70
CA PRO A 65 -1.98 1.22 20.08
C PRO A 65 -2.62 -0.18 20.23
N SER A 66 -2.22 -0.93 21.23
CA SER A 66 -2.79 -2.25 21.49
C SER A 66 -4.30 -2.18 21.66
N GLY A 67 -5.02 -3.01 20.90
CA GLY A 67 -6.48 -3.02 20.94
C GLY A 67 -7.14 -1.81 20.29
N ASP A 68 -6.46 -1.10 19.39
CA ASP A 68 -6.99 0.07 18.69
C ASP A 68 -6.89 -0.08 17.16
N TRP A 69 -7.66 0.74 16.47
CA TRP A 69 -7.61 0.91 15.00
C TRP A 69 -7.35 2.36 14.59
N GLN A 70 -7.31 3.28 15.54
CA GLN A 70 -7.00 4.69 15.27
C GLN A 70 -5.50 4.91 15.32
N LEU A 71 -4.99 5.61 14.32
CA LEU A 71 -3.61 6.07 14.36
C LEU A 71 -3.48 7.19 15.41
N PRO A 72 -2.35 7.25 16.12
CA PRO A 72 -2.03 8.42 16.91
C PRO A 72 -1.89 9.66 16.01
N THR A 73 -1.96 10.84 16.62
CA THR A 73 -1.83 12.12 15.90
C THR A 73 -0.51 12.24 15.12
N SER A 74 0.55 11.61 15.62
CA SER A 74 1.83 11.47 14.92
C SER A 74 2.07 9.99 14.62
N ALA A 75 2.32 9.68 13.35
CA ALA A 75 2.66 8.34 12.89
C ALA A 75 4.03 8.37 12.19
N PRO A 76 5.15 8.32 12.94
CA PRO A 76 6.49 8.57 12.41
C PRO A 76 6.88 7.69 11.22
N LEU A 77 6.31 6.49 11.13
CA LEU A 77 6.52 5.62 9.98
C LEU A 77 5.89 6.19 8.72
N LEU A 78 4.63 6.65 8.81
CA LEU A 78 3.92 7.28 7.70
C LEU A 78 4.54 8.62 7.33
N ASP A 79 4.95 9.42 8.33
CA ASP A 79 5.60 10.71 8.12
C ASP A 79 6.84 10.59 7.24
N LYS A 80 7.66 9.54 7.45
CA LYS A 80 8.83 9.25 6.63
C LYS A 80 8.50 8.91 5.18
N MET A 81 7.29 8.43 4.92
CA MET A 81 6.83 8.06 3.58
C MET A 81 6.26 9.26 2.81
N MET A 82 5.77 10.29 3.51
CA MET A 82 5.08 11.43 2.92
C MET A 82 5.85 12.13 1.79
N PRO A 83 7.17 12.42 1.91
CA PRO A 83 7.93 13.07 0.85
C PRO A 83 7.97 12.29 -0.47
N THR A 84 7.73 10.98 -0.39
CA THR A 84 7.65 10.09 -1.56
C THR A 84 6.22 9.93 -2.04
N LEU A 85 5.28 9.63 -1.14
CA LEU A 85 3.88 9.32 -1.51
C LEU A 85 3.13 10.51 -2.07
N SER A 86 3.40 11.73 -1.59
CA SER A 86 2.77 12.96 -2.07
C SER A 86 3.11 13.32 -3.53
N LYS A 87 4.09 12.67 -4.13
CA LYS A 87 4.48 12.89 -5.53
C LYS A 87 3.65 12.07 -6.52
N PHE A 88 2.90 11.07 -6.02
CA PHE A 88 2.09 10.22 -6.88
C PHE A 88 0.70 10.84 -7.10
N HIS A 89 0.35 11.04 -8.37
CA HIS A 89 -0.95 11.58 -8.79
C HIS A 89 -1.71 10.63 -9.72
N THR A 90 -1.04 9.66 -10.31
CA THR A 90 -1.61 8.64 -11.21
C THR A 90 -1.42 7.22 -10.66
N THR A 91 -0.28 6.94 -10.03
CA THR A 91 0.02 5.66 -9.39
C THR A 91 -0.97 5.38 -8.26
N LYS A 92 -1.69 4.29 -8.34
CA LYS A 92 -2.65 3.89 -7.29
C LYS A 92 -1.93 3.46 -6.03
N ILE A 93 -2.43 3.91 -4.89
CA ILE A 93 -1.94 3.55 -3.56
C ILE A 93 -3.03 2.75 -2.85
N VAL A 94 -2.77 1.47 -2.62
CA VAL A 94 -3.72 0.56 -1.96
C VAL A 94 -3.20 0.22 -0.58
N VAL A 95 -3.95 0.59 0.45
CA VAL A 95 -3.65 0.23 1.84
C VAL A 95 -4.41 -1.04 2.19
N ARG A 96 -3.69 -2.09 2.58
CA ARG A 96 -4.23 -3.40 2.95
C ARG A 96 -4.04 -3.67 4.43
N GLY A 97 -5.13 -4.00 5.13
CA GLY A 97 -5.09 -4.37 6.54
C GLY A 97 -5.23 -5.88 6.74
N TYR A 98 -4.43 -6.43 7.65
CA TYR A 98 -4.43 -7.85 8.03
C TYR A 98 -4.39 -7.98 9.56
N THR A 99 -4.92 -9.09 10.06
CA THR A 99 -4.84 -9.52 11.46
C THR A 99 -4.23 -10.91 11.57
N ASP A 100 -3.94 -11.35 12.77
CA ASP A 100 -3.82 -12.77 13.07
C ASP A 100 -5.20 -13.45 13.12
N ASN A 101 -5.24 -14.73 13.50
CA ASN A 101 -6.47 -15.50 13.63
C ASN A 101 -7.13 -15.40 15.02
N VAL A 102 -6.57 -14.65 15.96
CA VAL A 102 -7.15 -14.49 17.29
C VAL A 102 -8.43 -13.64 17.18
N PRO A 103 -9.56 -14.10 17.72
CA PRO A 103 -10.77 -13.29 17.76
C PRO A 103 -10.54 -11.96 18.47
N ILE A 104 -11.24 -10.91 18.03
CA ILE A 104 -11.14 -9.58 18.65
C ILE A 104 -11.59 -9.64 20.12
N GLY A 105 -10.89 -8.93 21.00
CA GLY A 105 -11.19 -8.87 22.43
C GLY A 105 -12.33 -7.91 22.78
N GLN A 106 -12.80 -8.03 24.03
CA GLN A 106 -13.91 -7.23 24.59
C GLN A 106 -13.76 -5.70 24.38
N PRO A 107 -12.58 -5.08 24.52
CA PRO A 107 -12.44 -3.64 24.29
C PRO A 107 -12.82 -3.22 22.88
N LEU A 108 -12.43 -3.99 21.86
CA LEU A 108 -12.77 -3.74 20.46
C LEU A 108 -14.27 -4.00 20.21
N GLN A 109 -14.82 -5.09 20.76
CA GLN A 109 -16.25 -5.40 20.64
C GLN A 109 -17.10 -4.29 21.27
N GLY A 110 -16.72 -3.81 22.47
CA GLY A 110 -17.39 -2.70 23.16
C GLY A 110 -17.31 -1.37 22.39
N ALA A 111 -16.29 -1.21 21.56
CA ALA A 111 -16.15 -0.07 20.66
C ALA A 111 -16.83 -0.27 19.29
N GLY A 112 -17.60 -1.35 19.13
CA GLY A 112 -18.40 -1.62 17.92
C GLY A 112 -17.60 -2.22 16.76
N VAL A 113 -16.45 -2.85 17.04
CA VAL A 113 -15.75 -3.68 16.04
C VAL A 113 -16.38 -5.08 16.07
N THR A 114 -16.74 -5.62 14.92
CA THR A 114 -17.50 -6.88 14.85
C THR A 114 -16.60 -8.11 14.79
N ASP A 115 -15.51 -8.02 14.05
CA ASP A 115 -14.59 -9.13 13.81
C ASP A 115 -13.23 -8.65 13.28
N ASN A 116 -12.35 -9.59 12.95
CA ASN A 116 -11.03 -9.31 12.39
C ASN A 116 -11.08 -8.63 11.02
N LEU A 117 -12.12 -8.88 10.21
CA LEU A 117 -12.27 -8.23 8.92
C LEU A 117 -12.61 -6.74 9.12
N ASP A 118 -13.56 -6.43 10.01
CA ASP A 118 -13.90 -5.04 10.39
C ASP A 118 -12.71 -4.32 11.02
N LEU A 119 -11.96 -4.98 11.92
CA LEU A 119 -10.74 -4.40 12.51
C LEU A 119 -9.72 -4.02 11.43
N SER A 120 -9.46 -4.93 10.49
CA SER A 120 -8.50 -4.68 9.41
C SER A 120 -8.97 -3.57 8.45
N ALA A 121 -10.29 -3.47 8.20
CA ALA A 121 -10.89 -2.39 7.40
C ALA A 121 -10.70 -1.02 8.07
N ARG A 122 -11.01 -0.93 9.36
CA ARG A 122 -10.85 0.32 10.13
C ARG A 122 -9.40 0.78 10.20
N ARG A 123 -8.46 -0.15 10.37
CA ARG A 123 -7.01 0.15 10.36
C ARG A 123 -6.55 0.65 8.99
N ALA A 124 -6.90 -0.04 7.91
CA ALA A 124 -6.56 0.40 6.56
C ALA A 124 -7.14 1.79 6.25
N MET A 125 -8.39 2.03 6.62
CA MET A 125 -9.04 3.33 6.43
C MET A 125 -8.41 4.43 7.29
N SER A 126 -7.95 4.12 8.51
CA SER A 126 -7.23 5.08 9.37
C SER A 126 -5.93 5.55 8.71
N VAL A 127 -5.18 4.62 8.08
CA VAL A 127 -3.98 4.96 7.31
C VAL A 127 -4.34 5.82 6.10
N VAL A 128 -5.37 5.46 5.32
CA VAL A 128 -5.82 6.27 4.17
C VAL A 128 -6.16 7.69 4.61
N ARG A 129 -6.94 7.86 5.69
CA ARG A 129 -7.30 9.17 6.21
C ARG A 129 -6.07 9.98 6.65
N TYR A 130 -5.11 9.31 7.28
CA TYR A 130 -3.84 9.95 7.65
C TYR A 130 -3.10 10.48 6.43
N LEU A 131 -2.94 9.66 5.39
CA LEU A 131 -2.26 10.04 4.15
C LEU A 131 -2.95 11.22 3.45
N VAL A 132 -4.29 11.20 3.36
CA VAL A 132 -5.07 12.32 2.79
C VAL A 132 -4.87 13.60 3.60
N ALA A 133 -4.96 13.52 4.92
CA ALA A 133 -4.77 14.68 5.80
C ALA A 133 -3.37 15.31 5.69
N HIS A 134 -2.38 14.53 5.24
CA HIS A 134 -1.00 14.98 5.05
C HIS A 134 -0.63 15.23 3.58
N GLY A 135 -1.62 15.34 2.68
CA GLY A 135 -1.42 15.85 1.32
C GLY A 135 -1.24 14.80 0.22
N VAL A 136 -1.53 13.53 0.47
CA VAL A 136 -1.65 12.54 -0.61
C VAL A 136 -3.01 12.70 -1.28
N ASP A 137 -3.05 12.67 -2.61
CA ASP A 137 -4.29 12.79 -3.37
C ASP A 137 -5.26 11.65 -3.03
N ALA A 138 -6.47 11.99 -2.60
CA ALA A 138 -7.50 11.02 -2.26
C ALA A 138 -7.93 10.14 -3.46
N ASN A 139 -7.81 10.65 -4.69
CA ASN A 139 -8.21 9.93 -5.91
C ASN A 139 -7.32 8.73 -6.23
N VAL A 140 -6.09 8.71 -5.73
CA VAL A 140 -5.17 7.59 -5.93
C VAL A 140 -5.19 6.59 -4.78
N LEU A 141 -5.91 6.88 -3.69
CA LEU A 141 -5.94 6.08 -2.45
C LEU A 141 -7.14 5.13 -2.40
N SER A 142 -6.90 3.93 -1.91
CA SER A 142 -7.96 2.99 -1.56
C SER A 142 -7.56 2.13 -0.35
N ALA A 143 -8.58 1.55 0.33
CA ALA A 143 -8.38 0.64 1.44
C ALA A 143 -8.95 -0.74 1.09
N GLN A 144 -8.25 -1.79 1.51
CA GLN A 144 -8.69 -3.18 1.41
C GLN A 144 -8.52 -3.88 2.76
N ALA A 145 -9.46 -4.74 3.11
CA ALA A 145 -9.48 -5.50 4.35
C ALA A 145 -9.38 -6.99 4.06
N PHE A 146 -8.54 -7.67 4.81
CA PHE A 146 -8.32 -9.11 4.67
C PHE A 146 -8.56 -9.88 5.98
N GLY A 147 -8.65 -9.20 7.14
CA GLY A 147 -8.74 -9.87 8.41
C GLY A 147 -7.62 -10.89 8.59
N ALA A 148 -7.96 -12.11 8.98
CA ALA A 148 -6.99 -13.20 9.14
C ALA A 148 -6.68 -13.98 7.84
N MET A 149 -7.19 -13.53 6.70
CA MET A 149 -6.89 -14.15 5.40
C MET A 149 -5.45 -13.87 4.95
N ASN A 150 -4.91 -14.76 4.12
CA ASN A 150 -3.56 -14.64 3.55
C ASN A 150 -2.45 -14.46 4.61
N PRO A 151 -2.33 -15.38 5.58
CA PRO A 151 -1.28 -15.31 6.58
C PRO A 151 0.10 -15.45 5.91
N VAL A 152 1.09 -14.67 6.38
CA VAL A 152 2.49 -14.75 5.93
C VAL A 152 3.36 -15.62 6.85
N ALA A 153 2.80 -16.05 7.97
CA ALA A 153 3.41 -16.99 8.92
C ALA A 153 2.32 -17.86 9.56
N PRO A 154 2.67 -19.03 10.11
CA PRO A 154 1.75 -19.83 10.89
C PRO A 154 1.19 -19.05 12.09
N ASN A 155 -0.10 -19.25 12.40
CA ASN A 155 -0.78 -18.59 13.52
C ASN A 155 -0.69 -19.39 14.84
N ASP A 156 0.15 -20.40 14.91
CA ASP A 156 0.35 -21.31 16.04
C ASP A 156 1.36 -20.80 17.08
N SER A 157 1.98 -19.67 16.82
CA SER A 157 2.94 -19.04 17.71
C SER A 157 2.73 -17.52 17.79
N PRO A 158 3.08 -16.89 18.95
CA PRO A 158 3.03 -15.43 19.09
C PRO A 158 3.82 -14.68 18.01
N ASP A 159 4.98 -15.18 17.62
CA ASP A 159 5.83 -14.58 16.59
C ASP A 159 5.19 -14.66 15.19
N GLY A 160 4.53 -15.79 14.88
CA GLY A 160 3.79 -15.94 13.64
C GLY A 160 2.58 -15.01 13.59
N GLN A 161 1.80 -14.93 14.67
CA GLN A 161 0.68 -14.01 14.82
C GLN A 161 1.12 -12.55 14.67
N ALA A 162 2.24 -12.16 15.30
CA ALA A 162 2.78 -10.80 15.16
C ALA A 162 3.15 -10.44 13.71
N LYS A 163 3.66 -11.39 12.93
CA LYS A 163 3.93 -11.19 11.49
C LYS A 163 2.65 -11.05 10.67
N ASN A 164 1.57 -11.74 11.07
CA ASN A 164 0.29 -11.66 10.39
C ASN A 164 -0.45 -10.35 10.69
N ARG A 165 -0.29 -9.76 11.89
CA ARG A 165 -0.80 -8.41 12.23
C ARG A 165 0.01 -7.34 11.50
N ARG A 166 -0.36 -7.05 10.25
CA ARG A 166 0.40 -6.14 9.38
C ARG A 166 -0.50 -5.19 8.59
N VAL A 167 0.11 -4.13 8.12
CA VAL A 167 -0.42 -3.26 7.07
C VAL A 167 0.54 -3.29 5.90
N GLU A 168 -0.01 -3.43 4.71
CA GLU A 168 0.73 -3.31 3.45
C GLU A 168 0.27 -2.03 2.74
N ILE A 169 1.22 -1.23 2.29
CA ILE A 169 0.97 -0.08 1.41
C ILE A 169 1.55 -0.45 0.05
N MET A 170 0.67 -0.64 -0.92
CA MET A 170 1.04 -1.06 -2.26
C MET A 170 0.88 0.12 -3.22
N LEU A 171 1.93 0.45 -3.94
CA LEU A 171 1.91 1.39 -5.05
C LEU A 171 1.85 0.58 -6.33
N ILE A 172 0.84 0.83 -7.14
CA ILE A 172 0.59 0.11 -8.40
C ILE A 172 0.62 1.13 -9.53
N GLY A 173 1.59 0.98 -10.41
CA GLY A 173 1.61 1.71 -11.66
C GLY A 173 0.42 1.34 -12.53
N ASP A 174 -0.10 2.27 -13.30
CA ASP A 174 -1.24 2.01 -14.19
C ASP A 174 -0.86 1.25 -15.47
N GLY A 175 0.44 1.05 -15.71
CA GLY A 175 0.96 0.24 -16.82
C GLY A 175 0.62 0.80 -18.21
N SER A 176 0.18 2.06 -18.29
CA SER A 176 -0.25 2.72 -19.52
C SER A 176 0.87 3.49 -20.23
#